data_9aa11cb0cc4fb428d000e611c3858099
#
_entry.id   9aa11cb0cc4fb428d000e611c3858099
#
_cell.length_a   1.000
_cell.length_b   1.000
_cell.length_c   1.000
_cell.angle_alpha   90.00
_cell.angle_beta   90.00
_cell.angle_gamma   90.00
#
_symmetry.space_group_name_H-M   'P 1'
#
loop_
_entity.id
_entity.type
_entity.pdbx_description
1 polymer ?
#
loop_
_entity_poly.entity_id
_entity_poly.type
_entity_poly.pdbx_seq_one_letter_code
_entity_poly.pdbx_strand_id
1 'polypeptide(L)'
;PAPDADFRRFVGELQAYHGYPRRVTVTVNMRDSVLVLSRLHQRGSRAGRPDPSELGPEDAQWMVEASQRLDFDLISARAGDLPGMDRRSHVFWYDHPWVSSDVLLKMLFHFEPGQRGLQRNRSEAGLQYWTFPQDYEARLDAVMDGLVRTAAAQAQQDEKTSTQ
;
A
#
# COMPACT_ATOMS: atom_id res chain seq x y z
N PRO A 1 1.05 -4.70 -6.74
CA PRO A 1 1.47 -6.10 -6.67
C PRO A 1 2.62 -6.26 -5.69
N ALA A 2 2.72 -7.44 -5.06
CA ALA A 2 3.86 -7.78 -4.24
C ALA A 2 5.08 -7.99 -5.17
N PRO A 3 6.10 -7.10 -5.13
CA PRO A 3 7.18 -7.17 -6.12
C PRO A 3 8.10 -8.37 -5.85
N ASP A 4 8.38 -9.14 -6.90
CA ASP A 4 9.39 -10.20 -6.91
C ASP A 4 10.78 -9.64 -7.24
N ALA A 5 11.16 -8.55 -6.59
CA ALA A 5 12.47 -7.97 -6.65
C ALA A 5 13.29 -8.36 -5.42
N ASP A 6 14.62 -8.47 -5.54
CA ASP A 6 15.50 -8.63 -4.38
C ASP A 6 15.27 -7.47 -3.40
N PHE A 7 15.10 -7.79 -2.11
CA PHE A 7 14.68 -6.79 -1.13
C PHE A 7 15.74 -5.71 -0.88
N ARG A 8 17.03 -6.08 -0.80
CA ARG A 8 18.12 -5.12 -0.58
C ARG A 8 18.28 -4.20 -1.78
N ARG A 9 18.24 -4.79 -2.99
CA ARG A 9 18.30 -4.02 -4.23
C ARG A 9 17.11 -3.08 -4.34
N PHE A 10 15.91 -3.53 -4.00
CA PHE A 10 14.70 -2.72 -4.01
C PHE A 10 14.82 -1.51 -3.08
N VAL A 11 15.35 -1.69 -1.86
CA VAL A 11 15.59 -0.59 -0.91
C VAL A 11 16.61 0.39 -1.47
N GLY A 12 17.72 -0.09 -2.04
CA GLY A 12 18.75 0.77 -2.66
C GLY A 12 18.19 1.57 -3.86
N GLU A 13 17.35 0.96 -4.68
CA GLU A 13 16.66 1.65 -5.78
C GLU A 13 15.68 2.71 -5.26
N LEU A 14 14.91 2.42 -4.21
CA LEU A 14 14.04 3.41 -3.58
C LEU A 14 14.84 4.62 -3.05
N GLN A 15 16.00 4.40 -2.46
CA GLN A 15 16.89 5.48 -2.00
C GLN A 15 17.39 6.33 -3.18
N ALA A 16 17.79 5.69 -4.28
CA ALA A 16 18.28 6.38 -5.47
C ALA A 16 17.21 7.22 -6.16
N TYR A 17 15.94 6.78 -6.12
CA TYR A 17 14.80 7.48 -6.71
C TYR A 17 14.09 8.42 -5.73
N HIS A 18 14.58 8.53 -4.51
CA HIS A 18 14.03 9.46 -3.53
C HIS A 18 13.97 10.89 -4.08
N GLY A 19 12.78 11.49 -4.04
CA GLY A 19 12.53 12.85 -4.56
C GLY A 19 12.01 12.92 -6.01
N TYR A 20 12.08 11.84 -6.79
CA TYR A 20 11.51 11.81 -8.15
C TYR A 20 10.01 11.44 -8.18
N PRO A 21 9.56 10.32 -7.58
CA PRO A 21 8.14 10.06 -7.45
C PRO A 21 7.54 10.89 -6.31
N ARG A 22 6.35 11.42 -6.51
CA ARG A 22 5.63 12.12 -5.44
C ARG A 22 5.35 11.21 -4.24
N ARG A 23 5.19 9.91 -4.49
CA ARG A 23 4.95 8.90 -3.47
C ARG A 23 5.05 7.50 -4.03
N VAL A 24 5.71 6.60 -3.31
CA VAL A 24 5.77 5.18 -3.63
C VAL A 24 4.86 4.40 -2.67
N THR A 25 3.99 3.56 -3.22
CA THR A 25 3.14 2.66 -2.43
C THR A 25 3.53 1.22 -2.72
N VAL A 26 3.89 0.47 -1.70
CA VAL A 26 4.25 -0.94 -1.77
C VAL A 26 3.29 -1.77 -0.95
N THR A 27 2.58 -2.69 -1.58
CA THR A 27 1.74 -3.66 -0.88
C THR A 27 2.51 -4.96 -0.71
N VAL A 28 2.62 -5.44 0.53
CA VAL A 28 3.35 -6.64 0.89
C VAL A 28 2.42 -7.71 1.45
N ASN A 29 2.69 -8.97 1.08
CA ASN A 29 2.05 -10.14 1.68
C ASN A 29 3.12 -11.05 2.31
N MET A 30 3.29 -10.97 3.61
CA MET A 30 4.29 -11.75 4.35
C MET A 30 4.09 -13.28 4.27
N ARG A 31 2.95 -13.73 3.75
CA ARG A 31 2.61 -15.15 3.58
C ARG A 31 2.54 -15.60 2.12
N ASP A 32 2.95 -14.76 1.19
CA ASP A 32 2.97 -15.11 -0.24
C ASP A 32 3.89 -16.30 -0.50
N SER A 33 3.28 -17.43 -0.90
CA SER A 33 4.02 -18.68 -1.10
C SER A 33 4.85 -18.68 -2.38
N VAL A 34 4.48 -17.89 -3.38
CA VAL A 34 5.25 -17.74 -4.62
C VAL A 34 6.59 -17.05 -4.32
N LEU A 35 6.54 -16.01 -3.46
CA LEU A 35 7.75 -15.32 -3.04
C LEU A 35 8.64 -16.15 -2.10
N VAL A 36 8.06 -17.13 -1.36
CA VAL A 36 8.87 -18.13 -0.62
C VAL A 36 9.68 -18.97 -1.58
N LEU A 37 9.07 -19.47 -2.65
CA LEU A 37 9.76 -20.27 -3.65
C LEU A 37 10.83 -19.45 -4.39
N SER A 38 10.51 -18.22 -4.74
CA SER A 38 11.46 -17.29 -5.36
C SER A 38 12.67 -17.01 -4.45
N ARG A 39 12.45 -16.81 -3.13
CA ARG A 39 13.53 -16.66 -2.15
C ARG A 39 14.49 -17.87 -2.14
N LEU A 40 13.94 -19.08 -2.15
CA LEU A 40 14.75 -20.31 -2.16
C LEU A 40 15.60 -20.43 -3.42
N HIS A 41 15.08 -19.98 -4.55
CA HIS A 41 15.76 -20.06 -5.84
C HIS A 41 16.83 -18.96 -6.02
N GLN A 42 16.57 -17.75 -5.55
CA GLN A 42 17.37 -16.55 -5.78
C GLN A 42 18.22 -16.10 -4.58
N ARG A 43 18.21 -16.84 -3.48
CA ARG A 43 19.05 -16.63 -2.27
C ARG A 43 18.90 -15.23 -1.63
N GLY A 44 17.66 -14.69 -1.54
CA GLY A 44 17.39 -13.42 -0.88
C GLY A 44 15.90 -13.18 -0.66
N SER A 45 15.53 -12.38 0.33
CA SER A 45 14.14 -12.00 0.53
C SER A 45 13.63 -11.14 -0.63
N ARG A 46 12.32 -11.16 -0.83
CA ARG A 46 11.68 -10.44 -1.93
C ARG A 46 10.97 -9.19 -1.39
N ALA A 47 10.96 -8.12 -2.15
CA ALA A 47 10.37 -6.85 -1.71
C ALA A 47 8.86 -6.97 -1.36
N GLY A 48 8.13 -7.88 -2.01
CA GLY A 48 6.75 -8.20 -1.65
C GLY A 48 6.57 -9.07 -0.40
N ARG A 49 7.69 -9.65 0.09
CA ARG A 49 7.78 -10.42 1.33
C ARG A 49 9.14 -10.15 1.99
N PRO A 50 9.33 -8.93 2.48
CA PRO A 50 10.62 -8.49 2.99
C PRO A 50 11.01 -9.23 4.27
N ASP A 51 12.32 -9.43 4.44
CA ASP A 51 12.92 -9.86 5.70
C ASP A 51 13.81 -8.73 6.22
N PRO A 52 13.37 -7.96 7.22
CA PRO A 52 14.13 -6.82 7.73
C PRO A 52 15.52 -7.20 8.28
N SER A 53 15.72 -8.45 8.68
CA SER A 53 17.03 -8.91 9.17
C SER A 53 18.12 -8.98 8.08
N GLU A 54 17.72 -8.92 6.82
CA GLU A 54 18.65 -8.88 5.68
C GLU A 54 19.18 -7.47 5.39
N LEU A 55 18.56 -6.43 5.95
CA LEU A 55 19.01 -5.04 5.79
C LEU A 55 20.17 -4.71 6.73
N GLY A 56 21.11 -3.91 6.23
CA GLY A 56 22.08 -3.25 7.08
C GLY A 56 21.43 -2.19 7.97
N PRO A 57 22.10 -1.75 9.07
CA PRO A 57 21.55 -0.76 9.98
C PRO A 57 21.15 0.55 9.30
N GLU A 58 21.93 1.02 8.34
CA GLU A 58 21.68 2.26 7.58
C GLU A 58 20.44 2.15 6.70
N ASP A 59 20.26 1.04 5.98
CA ASP A 59 19.09 0.79 5.15
C ASP A 59 17.83 0.63 5.99
N ALA A 60 17.93 -0.05 7.14
CA ALA A 60 16.83 -0.21 8.07
C ALA A 60 16.39 1.15 8.66
N GLN A 61 17.35 1.99 9.06
CA GLN A 61 17.08 3.33 9.53
C GLN A 61 16.43 4.20 8.44
N TRP A 62 16.98 4.17 7.23
CA TRP A 62 16.40 4.88 6.11
C TRP A 62 14.95 4.48 5.83
N MET A 63 14.63 3.18 5.87
CA MET A 63 13.25 2.68 5.71
C MET A 63 12.30 3.25 6.77
N VAL A 64 12.76 3.32 8.03
CA VAL A 64 11.97 3.91 9.12
C VAL A 64 11.70 5.40 8.84
N GLU A 65 12.72 6.16 8.48
CA GLU A 65 12.61 7.58 8.17
C GLU A 65 11.72 7.83 6.95
N ALA A 66 11.89 7.07 5.87
CA ALA A 66 11.08 7.18 4.66
C ALA A 66 9.59 6.91 4.93
N SER A 67 9.29 5.91 5.77
CA SER A 67 7.92 5.59 6.16
C SER A 67 7.21 6.70 6.95
N GLN A 68 7.98 7.56 7.60
CA GLN A 68 7.46 8.69 8.41
C GLN A 68 7.26 9.97 7.59
N ARG A 69 8.00 10.15 6.50
CA ARG A 69 7.96 11.35 5.65
C ARG A 69 6.81 11.36 4.64
N LEU A 70 5.95 10.34 4.64
CA LEU A 70 4.85 10.20 3.70
C LEU A 70 5.26 10.03 2.21
N ASP A 71 6.54 9.88 1.92
CA ASP A 71 7.05 9.62 0.57
C ASP A 71 6.91 8.13 0.19
N PHE A 72 6.73 7.29 1.20
CA PHE A 72 6.66 5.85 1.09
C PHE A 72 5.52 5.28 1.94
N ASP A 73 4.62 4.54 1.29
CA ASP A 73 3.55 3.80 1.95
C ASP A 73 3.83 2.30 1.92
N LEU A 74 3.98 1.70 3.06
CA LEU A 74 4.00 0.25 3.21
C LEU A 74 2.62 -0.24 3.62
N ILE A 75 1.96 -1.01 2.76
CA ILE A 75 0.65 -1.59 3.03
C ILE A 75 0.80 -3.08 3.27
N SER A 76 0.41 -3.55 4.44
CA SER A 76 0.44 -4.97 4.80
C SER A 76 -0.89 -5.63 4.48
N ALA A 77 -0.90 -6.51 3.48
CA ALA A 77 -2.03 -7.36 3.13
C ALA A 77 -1.81 -8.77 3.73
N ARG A 78 -2.32 -8.99 4.94
CA ARG A 78 -2.22 -10.31 5.59
C ARG A 78 -3.50 -11.10 5.35
N ALA A 79 -3.38 -12.37 5.00
CA ALA A 79 -4.52 -13.27 4.82
C ALA A 79 -5.42 -13.42 6.06
N GLY A 80 -4.93 -13.06 7.27
CA GLY A 80 -5.73 -13.06 8.49
C GLY A 80 -6.56 -11.80 8.69
N ASP A 81 -6.15 -10.70 8.03
CA ASP A 81 -6.79 -9.39 8.13
C ASP A 81 -7.77 -9.14 6.97
N LEU A 82 -7.68 -9.94 5.92
CA LEU A 82 -8.48 -9.84 4.70
C LEU A 82 -9.46 -11.02 4.59
N PRO A 83 -10.77 -10.78 4.75
CA PRO A 83 -11.78 -11.84 4.70
C PRO A 83 -11.74 -12.60 3.37
N GLY A 84 -11.69 -13.94 3.43
CA GLY A 84 -11.70 -14.79 2.23
C GLY A 84 -10.41 -14.80 1.41
N MET A 85 -9.37 -14.06 1.82
CA MET A 85 -8.10 -14.09 1.12
C MET A 85 -7.41 -15.46 1.26
N ASP A 86 -7.07 -16.09 0.13
CA ASP A 86 -6.21 -17.27 0.14
C ASP A 86 -4.80 -16.86 0.63
N ARG A 87 -4.30 -17.59 1.63
CA ARG A 87 -2.96 -17.40 2.20
C ARG A 87 -1.83 -17.54 1.18
N ARG A 88 -2.10 -18.21 0.07
CA ARG A 88 -1.13 -18.46 -1.01
C ARG A 88 -1.27 -17.49 -2.19
N SER A 89 -2.25 -16.59 -2.14
CA SER A 89 -2.52 -15.70 -3.26
C SER A 89 -1.35 -14.76 -3.53
N HIS A 90 -0.79 -14.86 -4.73
CA HIS A 90 0.15 -13.89 -5.30
C HIS A 90 -0.60 -12.77 -6.05
N VAL A 91 -1.86 -13.03 -6.38
CA VAL A 91 -2.71 -12.15 -7.20
C VAL A 91 -3.68 -11.31 -6.36
N PHE A 92 -3.54 -11.30 -5.05
CA PHE A 92 -4.43 -10.66 -4.09
C PHE A 92 -4.70 -9.17 -4.39
N TRP A 93 -3.78 -8.50 -5.04
CA TRP A 93 -3.86 -7.08 -5.33
C TRP A 93 -4.97 -6.71 -6.34
N TYR A 94 -5.41 -7.66 -7.19
CA TYR A 94 -6.55 -7.47 -8.09
C TYR A 94 -7.71 -8.46 -7.82
N ASP A 95 -7.44 -9.56 -7.14
CA ASP A 95 -8.41 -10.63 -6.87
C ASP A 95 -9.21 -10.36 -5.58
N HIS A 96 -8.61 -9.64 -4.61
CA HIS A 96 -9.28 -9.32 -3.37
C HIS A 96 -9.97 -7.94 -3.43
N PRO A 97 -11.30 -7.83 -3.21
CA PRO A 97 -12.06 -6.58 -3.37
C PRO A 97 -11.49 -5.39 -2.59
N TRP A 98 -11.06 -5.61 -1.35
CA TRP A 98 -10.51 -4.54 -0.51
C TRP A 98 -9.20 -3.99 -1.07
N VAL A 99 -8.30 -4.87 -1.50
CA VAL A 99 -6.99 -4.46 -2.01
C VAL A 99 -7.12 -3.81 -3.38
N SER A 100 -7.95 -4.35 -4.26
CA SER A 100 -8.20 -3.73 -5.58
C SER A 100 -8.88 -2.38 -5.46
N SER A 101 -9.82 -2.19 -4.53
CA SER A 101 -10.44 -0.88 -4.25
C SER A 101 -9.41 0.13 -3.74
N ASP A 102 -8.53 -0.27 -2.82
CA ASP A 102 -7.43 0.57 -2.33
C ASP A 102 -6.51 1.03 -3.47
N VAL A 103 -6.12 0.10 -4.35
CA VAL A 103 -5.30 0.40 -5.52
C VAL A 103 -6.01 1.38 -6.45
N LEU A 104 -7.30 1.18 -6.74
CA LEU A 104 -8.08 2.07 -7.60
C LEU A 104 -8.21 3.48 -7.00
N LEU A 105 -8.51 3.60 -5.71
CA LEU A 105 -8.58 4.90 -5.04
C LEU A 105 -7.23 5.64 -5.10
N LYS A 106 -6.12 4.91 -4.94
CA LYS A 106 -4.79 5.49 -5.09
C LYS A 106 -4.52 5.95 -6.51
N MET A 107 -4.85 5.14 -7.51
CA MET A 107 -4.56 5.44 -8.92
C MET A 107 -5.43 6.56 -9.48
N LEU A 108 -6.72 6.58 -9.14
CA LEU A 108 -7.68 7.51 -9.72
C LEU A 108 -7.73 8.86 -8.98
N PHE A 109 -7.62 8.83 -7.66
CA PHE A 109 -7.81 10.02 -6.82
C PHE A 109 -6.55 10.47 -6.09
N HIS A 110 -5.46 9.70 -6.17
CA HIS A 110 -4.19 9.96 -5.46
C HIS A 110 -4.35 10.08 -3.94
N PHE A 111 -5.38 9.47 -3.37
CA PHE A 111 -5.68 9.55 -1.95
C PHE A 111 -4.55 8.98 -1.09
N GLU A 112 -4.34 9.63 0.06
CA GLU A 112 -3.48 9.15 1.13
C GLU A 112 -4.07 7.86 1.74
N PRO A 113 -3.26 6.96 2.34
CA PRO A 113 -3.76 5.70 2.89
C PRO A 113 -4.91 5.87 3.89
N GLY A 114 -4.84 6.87 4.77
CA GLY A 114 -5.93 7.17 5.71
C GLY A 114 -7.23 7.60 5.02
N GLN A 115 -7.14 8.35 3.93
CA GLN A 115 -8.30 8.75 3.12
C GLN A 115 -8.91 7.56 2.36
N ARG A 116 -8.17 6.48 2.17
CA ARG A 116 -8.61 5.23 1.55
C ARG A 116 -9.18 4.23 2.57
N GLY A 117 -9.34 4.63 3.82
CA GLY A 117 -9.89 3.80 4.90
C GLY A 117 -8.88 2.92 5.62
N LEU A 118 -7.60 2.97 5.27
CA LEU A 118 -6.55 2.18 5.89
C LEU A 118 -6.23 2.67 7.32
N GLN A 119 -5.81 1.75 8.15
CA GLN A 119 -5.39 2.01 9.52
C GLN A 119 -3.87 2.11 9.62
N ARG A 120 -3.38 3.21 10.22
CA ARG A 120 -1.96 3.42 10.47
C ARG A 120 -1.49 2.61 11.68
N ASN A 121 -0.34 1.98 11.53
CA ASN A 121 0.33 1.20 12.56
C ASN A 121 1.82 1.57 12.63
N ARG A 122 2.49 1.15 13.69
CA ARG A 122 3.92 1.31 13.89
C ARG A 122 4.50 0.03 14.48
N SER A 123 5.63 -0.42 13.93
CA SER A 123 6.37 -1.54 14.47
C SER A 123 7.20 -1.12 15.71
N GLU A 124 7.71 -2.08 16.46
CA GLU A 124 8.63 -1.82 17.59
C GLU A 124 9.91 -1.09 17.13
N ALA A 125 10.39 -1.36 15.92
CA ALA A 125 11.52 -0.67 15.31
C ALA A 125 11.18 0.74 14.79
N GLY A 126 9.93 1.21 14.95
CA GLY A 126 9.51 2.54 14.52
C GLY A 126 9.02 2.65 13.08
N LEU A 127 9.07 1.57 12.29
CA LEU A 127 8.57 1.55 10.91
C LEU A 127 7.07 1.79 10.88
N GLN A 128 6.62 2.80 10.15
CA GLN A 128 5.21 3.08 9.93
C GLN A 128 4.67 2.24 8.77
N TYR A 129 3.51 1.63 8.96
CA TYR A 129 2.84 0.85 7.93
C TYR A 129 1.32 0.92 8.07
N TRP A 130 0.62 0.48 7.04
CA TRP A 130 -0.83 0.51 6.96
C TRP A 130 -1.41 -0.88 6.83
N THR A 131 -2.59 -1.08 7.40
CA THR A 131 -3.34 -2.34 7.33
C THR A 131 -4.78 -2.10 6.95
N PHE A 132 -5.45 -3.13 6.48
CA PHE A 132 -6.88 -3.15 6.29
C PHE A 132 -7.55 -3.47 7.64
N PRO A 133 -8.32 -2.54 8.23
CA PRO A 133 -9.05 -2.81 9.46
C PRO A 133 -10.26 -3.72 9.18
N GLN A 134 -10.81 -4.35 10.22
CA GLN A 134 -11.96 -5.25 10.06
C GLN A 134 -13.22 -4.55 9.53
N ASP A 135 -13.37 -3.26 9.81
CA ASP A 135 -14.43 -2.39 9.33
C ASP A 135 -14.11 -1.68 8.01
N TYR A 136 -13.12 -2.19 7.25
CA TYR A 136 -12.63 -1.53 6.02
C TYR A 136 -13.76 -1.32 4.99
N GLU A 137 -14.68 -2.26 4.86
CA GLU A 137 -15.82 -2.16 3.94
C GLU A 137 -16.69 -0.95 4.26
N ALA A 138 -17.07 -0.77 5.53
CA ALA A 138 -17.84 0.39 5.95
C ALA A 138 -17.06 1.73 5.78
N ARG A 139 -15.74 1.71 5.95
CA ARG A 139 -14.91 2.88 5.66
C ARG A 139 -14.84 3.18 4.18
N LEU A 140 -14.75 2.16 3.34
CA LEU A 140 -14.77 2.30 1.88
C LEU A 140 -16.10 2.91 1.42
N ASP A 141 -17.23 2.43 1.94
CA ASP A 141 -18.55 3.00 1.65
C ASP A 141 -18.60 4.49 2.00
N ALA A 142 -18.11 4.88 3.17
CA ALA A 142 -18.05 6.30 3.57
C ALA A 142 -17.16 7.14 2.63
N VAL A 143 -16.06 6.60 2.12
CA VAL A 143 -15.20 7.26 1.13
C VAL A 143 -15.95 7.44 -0.18
N MET A 144 -16.62 6.39 -0.67
CA MET A 144 -17.40 6.43 -1.91
C MET A 144 -18.57 7.43 -1.82
N ASP A 145 -19.30 7.45 -0.71
CA ASP A 145 -20.34 8.43 -0.45
C ASP A 145 -19.80 9.88 -0.45
N GLY A 146 -18.62 10.07 0.10
CA GLY A 146 -17.92 11.36 0.07
C GLY A 146 -17.61 11.81 -1.36
N LEU A 147 -17.11 10.91 -2.19
CA LEU A 147 -16.81 11.17 -3.60
C LEU A 147 -18.08 11.54 -4.39
N VAL A 148 -19.16 10.77 -4.20
CA VAL A 148 -20.45 11.04 -4.87
C VAL A 148 -20.99 12.43 -4.49
N ARG A 149 -20.97 12.79 -3.19
CA ARG A 149 -21.41 14.11 -2.74
C ARG A 149 -20.55 15.24 -3.34
N THR A 150 -19.24 15.05 -3.39
CA THR A 150 -18.33 16.05 -3.96
C THR A 150 -18.58 16.25 -5.45
N ALA A 151 -18.75 15.15 -6.19
CA ALA A 151 -19.04 15.20 -7.63
C ALA A 151 -20.40 15.88 -7.90
N ALA A 152 -21.43 15.59 -7.11
CA ALA A 152 -22.75 16.23 -7.25
C ALA A 152 -22.68 17.75 -6.96
N ALA A 153 -21.93 18.17 -5.93
CA ALA A 153 -21.75 19.57 -5.62
C ALA A 153 -21.00 20.31 -6.73
N GLN A 154 -19.97 19.69 -7.32
CA GLN A 154 -19.22 20.26 -8.43
C GLN A 154 -20.09 20.45 -9.67
N ALA A 155 -20.87 19.44 -10.03
CA ALA A 155 -21.80 19.52 -11.17
C ALA A 155 -22.81 20.67 -11.03
N GLN A 156 -23.35 20.88 -9.84
CA GLN A 156 -24.27 22.00 -9.56
C GLN A 156 -23.60 23.38 -9.65
N GLN A 157 -22.32 23.48 -9.30
CA GLN A 157 -21.56 24.72 -9.44
C GLN A 157 -21.28 25.05 -10.91
N ASP A 158 -20.88 24.04 -11.68
CA ASP A 158 -20.57 24.18 -13.12
C ASP A 158 -21.84 24.62 -13.91
N GLU A 159 -23.00 24.05 -13.57
CA GLU A 159 -24.27 24.43 -14.15
C GLU A 159 -24.65 25.89 -13.88
N LYS A 160 -24.45 26.38 -12.65
CA LYS A 160 -24.70 27.80 -12.28
C LYS A 160 -23.75 28.76 -13.00
N THR A 161 -22.52 28.37 -13.19
CA THR A 161 -21.51 29.22 -13.87
C THR A 161 -21.74 29.28 -15.38
N SER A 162 -22.30 28.21 -15.98
CA SER A 162 -22.62 28.16 -17.42
C SER A 162 -23.89 28.93 -17.80
N THR A 163 -24.69 29.35 -16.82
CA THR A 163 -26.00 30.05 -17.05
C THR A 163 -25.86 31.57 -16.88
N GLN A 164 -24.69 32.08 -16.53
CA GLN A 164 -24.36 33.51 -16.45
C GLN A 164 -23.55 33.97 -17.67
#